data_e07b64d8470d4ebecb0e5aded9507ae1
#
_entry.id   e07b64d8470d4ebecb0e5aded9507ae1
#
_cell.length_a   1.000
_cell.length_b   1.000
_cell.length_c   1.000
_cell.angle_alpha   90.00
_cell.angle_beta   90.00
_cell.angle_gamma   90.00
#
_symmetry.space_group_name_H-M   'P 1'
#
loop_
_entity.id
_entity.type
_entity.pdbx_description
1 polymer ?
#
loop_
_entity_poly.entity_id
_entity_poly.type
_entity_poly.pdbx_seq_one_letter_code
_entity_poly.pdbx_strand_id
1 'polypeptide(L)'
;MWCNGIMKKIRLIIPLLMVIFISSLSACGFKPRSPNDIPPQLRILYLDAPNPYDPLVVQLSRTLRALNVHLTQTREAAPVTLRIGHIGWETVIPTILYSSNATTYSYTLSVDFVVETQDGRTIKGPANLTLTRSLLQNANQVYTPNATRLMKQEMTRTMVTLIYNYLVTGLAPPPPRVREKGA
;
A
#
# COMPACT_ATOMS: atom_id res chain seq x y z
N MET A 1 10.49 -61.29 14.22
CA MET A 1 10.60 -60.28 15.30
C MET A 1 11.13 -58.89 14.84
N TRP A 2 11.05 -58.55 13.58
CA TRP A 2 11.64 -57.27 13.07
C TRP A 2 10.61 -56.11 12.82
N CYS A 3 9.32 -56.40 12.75
CA CYS A 3 8.30 -55.35 12.46
C CYS A 3 8.00 -54.41 13.64
N ASN A 4 8.24 -54.79 14.90
CA ASN A 4 7.87 -53.92 16.05
C ASN A 4 8.80 -52.73 16.28
N GLY A 5 10.04 -52.79 15.80
CA GLY A 5 11.00 -51.69 15.96
C GLY A 5 10.74 -50.51 14.98
N ILE A 6 10.25 -50.82 13.79
CA ILE A 6 10.00 -49.81 12.75
C ILE A 6 8.72 -49.02 13.11
N MET A 7 7.65 -49.67 13.58
CA MET A 7 6.42 -49.00 13.99
C MET A 7 6.60 -48.05 15.19
N LYS A 8 7.47 -48.40 16.15
CA LYS A 8 7.78 -47.49 17.28
C LYS A 8 8.55 -46.24 16.83
N LYS A 9 9.48 -46.38 15.89
CA LYS A 9 10.22 -45.22 15.32
C LYS A 9 9.32 -44.31 14.50
N ILE A 10 8.42 -44.87 13.71
CA ILE A 10 7.45 -44.08 12.92
C ILE A 10 6.49 -43.29 13.84
N ARG A 11 6.02 -43.89 14.95
CA ARG A 11 5.17 -43.20 15.93
C ARG A 11 5.84 -41.99 16.59
N LEU A 12 7.17 -42.00 16.69
CA LEU A 12 7.93 -40.90 17.28
C LEU A 12 8.30 -39.83 16.26
N ILE A 13 8.50 -40.21 14.99
CA ILE A 13 8.89 -39.29 13.90
C ILE A 13 7.71 -38.42 13.45
N ILE A 14 6.50 -38.98 13.43
CA ILE A 14 5.28 -38.23 12.99
C ILE A 14 5.02 -36.99 13.87
N PRO A 15 4.98 -37.08 15.23
CA PRO A 15 4.76 -35.90 16.06
C PRO A 15 5.94 -34.91 15.98
N LEU A 16 7.17 -35.37 15.81
CA LEU A 16 8.33 -34.51 15.64
C LEU A 16 8.25 -33.70 14.33
N LEU A 17 7.87 -34.34 13.21
CA LEU A 17 7.63 -33.69 11.93
C LEU A 17 6.47 -32.69 12.01
N MET A 18 5.41 -33.01 12.75
CA MET A 18 4.25 -32.12 12.95
C MET A 18 4.64 -30.85 13.74
N VAL A 19 5.48 -31.00 14.75
CA VAL A 19 6.00 -29.82 15.52
C VAL A 19 6.87 -28.94 14.65
N ILE A 20 7.75 -29.50 13.81
CA ILE A 20 8.60 -28.73 12.88
C ILE A 20 7.73 -28.00 11.84
N PHE A 21 6.69 -28.65 11.33
CA PHE A 21 5.75 -28.06 10.37
C PHE A 21 4.95 -26.89 10.97
N ILE A 22 4.48 -27.02 12.22
CA ILE A 22 3.76 -25.96 12.93
C ILE A 22 4.70 -24.77 13.23
N SER A 23 5.96 -25.04 13.59
CA SER A 23 6.96 -24.01 13.86
C SER A 23 7.32 -23.21 12.60
N SER A 24 7.31 -23.83 11.42
CA SER A 24 7.59 -23.14 10.15
C SER A 24 6.46 -22.23 9.69
N LEU A 25 5.21 -22.46 10.11
CA LEU A 25 4.08 -21.57 9.79
C LEU A 25 4.14 -20.25 10.59
N SER A 26 4.81 -20.23 11.73
CA SER A 26 4.96 -19.01 12.56
C SER A 26 6.02 -18.04 12.01
N ALA A 27 6.83 -18.45 11.04
CA ALA A 27 7.89 -17.64 10.44
C ALA A 27 7.39 -16.60 9.40
N CYS A 28 6.14 -16.69 8.96
CA CYS A 28 5.53 -15.61 8.18
C CYS A 28 5.21 -14.45 9.12
N GLY A 29 6.11 -13.47 9.20
CA GLY A 29 5.97 -12.24 9.99
C GLY A 29 4.85 -11.31 9.51
N PHE A 30 3.66 -11.88 9.19
CA PHE A 30 2.47 -11.12 8.85
C PHE A 30 1.95 -10.45 10.11
N LYS A 31 2.29 -9.17 10.28
CA LYS A 31 1.72 -8.33 11.33
C LYS A 31 0.45 -7.65 10.78
N PRO A 32 -0.74 -8.05 11.23
CA PRO A 32 -1.97 -7.36 10.85
C PRO A 32 -1.91 -5.92 11.36
N ARG A 33 -2.46 -4.99 10.59
CA ARG A 33 -2.60 -3.59 11.03
C ARG A 33 -3.44 -3.53 12.30
N SER A 34 -2.91 -2.87 13.31
CA SER A 34 -3.59 -2.69 14.58
C SER A 34 -3.91 -1.20 14.80
N PRO A 35 -5.06 -0.87 15.40
CA PRO A 35 -5.36 0.49 15.85
C PRO A 35 -4.30 1.04 16.81
N ASN A 36 -3.57 0.17 17.50
CA ASN A 36 -2.50 0.54 18.42
C ASN A 36 -1.21 0.98 17.72
N ASP A 37 -1.07 0.71 16.42
CA ASP A 37 0.11 1.10 15.64
C ASP A 37 0.10 2.61 15.33
N ILE A 38 -1.05 3.28 15.46
CA ILE A 38 -1.17 4.72 15.21
C ILE A 38 -0.65 5.50 16.41
N PRO A 39 0.32 6.40 16.22
CA PRO A 39 0.81 7.28 17.28
C PRO A 39 -0.34 8.03 17.96
N PRO A 40 -0.34 8.17 19.30
CA PRO A 40 -1.42 8.84 20.03
C PRO A 40 -1.75 10.24 19.50
N GLN A 41 -0.76 10.95 18.99
CA GLN A 41 -0.89 12.29 18.40
C GLN A 41 -1.74 12.32 17.13
N LEU A 42 -1.83 11.21 16.39
CA LEU A 42 -2.59 11.08 15.15
C LEU A 42 -3.99 10.47 15.36
N ARG A 43 -4.42 10.24 16.59
CA ARG A 43 -5.74 9.66 16.88
C ARG A 43 -6.89 10.64 16.65
N ILE A 44 -6.63 11.92 16.74
CA ILE A 44 -7.58 12.99 16.41
C ILE A 44 -6.94 13.81 15.30
N LEU A 45 -7.54 13.82 14.13
CA LEU A 45 -6.93 14.33 12.91
C LEU A 45 -7.96 15.09 12.07
N TYR A 46 -7.57 16.21 11.51
CA TYR A 46 -8.27 16.85 10.41
C TYR A 46 -7.63 16.42 9.08
N LEU A 47 -8.44 15.92 8.14
CA LEU A 47 -7.99 15.56 6.79
C LEU A 47 -8.34 16.71 5.85
N ASP A 48 -7.31 17.46 5.45
CA ASP A 48 -7.40 18.55 4.50
C ASP A 48 -6.99 18.08 3.11
N ALA A 49 -7.85 18.26 2.11
CA ALA A 49 -7.57 17.86 0.74
C ALA A 49 -8.28 18.80 -0.25
N PRO A 50 -7.64 19.12 -1.40
CA PRO A 50 -8.22 20.00 -2.43
C PRO A 50 -9.55 19.50 -2.95
N ASN A 51 -9.73 18.19 -3.05
CA ASN A 51 -10.98 17.53 -3.42
C ASN A 51 -11.31 16.42 -2.42
N PRO A 52 -12.26 16.65 -1.49
CA PRO A 52 -12.66 15.64 -0.49
C PRO A 52 -13.36 14.41 -1.10
N TYR A 53 -13.84 14.51 -2.34
CA TYR A 53 -14.51 13.42 -3.06
C TYR A 53 -13.56 12.59 -3.92
N ASP A 54 -12.27 12.93 -3.96
CA ASP A 54 -11.28 12.12 -4.66
C ASP A 54 -11.28 10.69 -4.11
N PRO A 55 -11.26 9.64 -4.97
CA PRO A 55 -11.28 8.25 -4.55
C PRO A 55 -10.19 7.89 -3.54
N LEU A 56 -9.01 8.52 -3.64
CA LEU A 56 -7.90 8.31 -2.70
C LEU A 56 -8.24 8.91 -1.33
N VAL A 57 -8.77 10.13 -1.29
CA VAL A 57 -9.15 10.83 -0.04
C VAL A 57 -10.27 10.08 0.67
N VAL A 58 -11.30 9.64 -0.08
CA VAL A 58 -12.40 8.83 0.45
C VAL A 58 -11.89 7.51 1.00
N GLN A 59 -11.01 6.82 0.28
CA GLN A 59 -10.44 5.55 0.74
C GLN A 59 -9.53 5.74 1.96
N LEU A 60 -8.72 6.80 1.97
CA LEU A 60 -7.84 7.16 3.09
C LEU A 60 -8.66 7.45 4.35
N SER A 61 -9.73 8.26 4.23
CA SER A 61 -10.60 8.59 5.35
C SER A 61 -11.28 7.35 5.94
N ARG A 62 -11.75 6.43 5.10
CA ARG A 62 -12.32 5.15 5.55
C ARG A 62 -11.29 4.28 6.27
N THR A 63 -10.08 4.20 5.73
CA THR A 63 -8.99 3.43 6.34
C THR A 63 -8.60 3.99 7.71
N LEU A 64 -8.45 5.31 7.83
CA LEU A 64 -8.12 5.96 9.09
C LEU A 64 -9.22 5.74 10.15
N ARG A 65 -10.50 5.88 9.77
CA ARG A 65 -11.62 5.59 10.69
C ARG A 65 -11.68 4.13 11.12
N ALA A 66 -11.42 3.19 10.21
CA ALA A 66 -11.35 1.77 10.54
C ALA A 66 -10.21 1.42 11.53
N LEU A 67 -9.21 2.29 11.62
CA LEU A 67 -8.09 2.20 12.57
C LEU A 67 -8.30 3.05 13.83
N ASN A 68 -9.56 3.43 14.11
CA ASN A 68 -9.96 4.24 15.28
C ASN A 68 -9.34 5.65 15.32
N VAL A 69 -9.01 6.23 14.15
CA VAL A 69 -8.67 7.65 14.04
C VAL A 69 -9.96 8.46 13.96
N HIS A 70 -10.12 9.39 14.89
CA HIS A 70 -11.24 10.33 14.88
C HIS A 70 -10.96 11.47 13.90
N LEU A 71 -11.65 11.48 12.75
CA LEU A 71 -11.55 12.55 11.77
C LEU A 71 -12.53 13.67 12.14
N THR A 72 -11.98 14.85 12.43
CA THR A 72 -12.77 16.06 12.75
C THR A 72 -13.33 16.71 11.49
N GLN A 73 -14.37 17.51 11.66
CA GLN A 73 -15.02 18.26 10.57
C GLN A 73 -14.28 19.58 10.27
N THR A 74 -13.62 20.15 11.27
CA THR A 74 -12.92 21.43 11.16
C THR A 74 -11.49 21.29 11.66
N ARG A 75 -10.61 22.15 11.17
CA ARG A 75 -9.19 22.16 11.53
C ARG A 75 -8.99 22.50 13.01
N GLU A 76 -9.81 23.41 13.53
CA GLU A 76 -9.73 23.91 14.91
C GLU A 76 -10.04 22.82 15.95
N ALA A 77 -10.82 21.81 15.55
CA ALA A 77 -11.19 20.69 16.42
C ALA A 77 -10.12 19.58 16.48
N ALA A 78 -9.04 19.69 15.69
CA ALA A 78 -7.98 18.69 15.62
C ALA A 78 -6.63 19.26 16.05
N PRO A 79 -5.86 18.56 16.89
CA PRO A 79 -4.49 18.95 17.21
C PRO A 79 -3.54 18.80 16.04
N VAL A 80 -3.89 17.95 15.06
CA VAL A 80 -3.06 17.61 13.90
C VAL A 80 -3.88 17.63 12.62
N THR A 81 -3.29 18.15 11.56
CA THR A 81 -3.85 18.17 10.20
C THR A 81 -2.99 17.32 9.28
N LEU A 82 -3.60 16.36 8.59
CA LEU A 82 -3.01 15.71 7.43
C LEU A 82 -3.48 16.48 6.20
N ARG A 83 -2.57 17.27 5.61
CA ARG A 83 -2.86 18.00 4.39
C ARG A 83 -2.39 17.22 3.20
N ILE A 84 -3.31 16.87 2.32
CA ILE A 84 -3.01 16.33 0.99
C ILE A 84 -2.86 17.54 0.06
N GLY A 85 -1.72 17.66 -0.60
CA GLY A 85 -1.46 18.74 -1.54
C GLY A 85 -1.95 18.35 -2.93
N HIS A 86 -1.08 17.72 -3.72
CA HIS A 86 -1.39 17.29 -5.09
C HIS A 86 -1.66 15.80 -5.16
N ILE A 87 -2.68 15.41 -5.93
CA ILE A 87 -2.94 14.03 -6.35
C ILE A 87 -2.86 14.01 -7.87
N GLY A 88 -1.79 13.43 -8.41
CA GLY A 88 -1.51 13.41 -9.84
C GLY A 88 -1.62 12.00 -10.43
N TRP A 89 -2.28 11.92 -11.60
CA TRP A 89 -2.27 10.73 -12.44
C TRP A 89 -1.56 11.05 -13.75
N GLU A 90 -0.56 10.26 -14.07
CA GLU A 90 0.16 10.36 -15.35
C GLU A 90 0.03 9.03 -16.09
N THR A 91 -0.12 9.10 -17.42
CA THR A 91 -0.11 7.93 -18.30
C THR A 91 0.93 8.14 -19.36
N VAL A 92 1.94 7.28 -19.39
CA VAL A 92 3.00 7.29 -20.39
C VAL A 92 2.78 6.11 -21.33
N ILE A 93 2.73 6.42 -22.63
CA ILE A 93 2.70 5.43 -23.71
C ILE A 93 4.13 5.37 -24.25
N PRO A 94 4.88 4.28 -24.01
CA PRO A 94 6.20 4.15 -24.60
C PRO A 94 6.10 4.10 -26.13
N THR A 95 7.13 4.56 -26.79
CA THR A 95 7.26 4.52 -28.24
C THR A 95 6.99 3.10 -28.76
N ILE A 96 6.04 2.97 -29.68
CA ILE A 96 5.67 1.68 -30.27
C ILE A 96 6.86 1.15 -31.06
N LEU A 97 7.43 0.04 -30.63
CA LEU A 97 8.33 -0.73 -31.48
C LEU A 97 7.46 -1.39 -32.54
N TYR A 98 7.68 -1.01 -33.81
CA TYR A 98 6.88 -1.48 -34.99
C TYR A 98 6.81 -3.00 -35.18
N SER A 99 7.52 -3.77 -34.37
CA SER A 99 7.58 -5.24 -34.45
C SER A 99 6.70 -5.98 -33.45
N SER A 100 6.04 -5.29 -32.52
CA SER A 100 5.23 -5.97 -31.50
C SER A 100 3.76 -5.55 -31.58
N ASN A 101 2.87 -6.55 -31.70
CA ASN A 101 1.42 -6.35 -31.61
C ASN A 101 0.93 -6.01 -30.16
N ALA A 102 1.83 -5.54 -29.31
CA ALA A 102 1.53 -5.25 -27.92
C ALA A 102 2.06 -3.86 -27.52
N THR A 103 1.25 -3.11 -26.82
CA THR A 103 1.60 -1.79 -26.26
C THR A 103 1.57 -1.85 -24.73
N THR A 104 2.64 -1.38 -24.11
CA THR A 104 2.71 -1.27 -22.64
C THR A 104 2.37 0.16 -22.22
N TYR A 105 1.33 0.32 -21.42
CA TYR A 105 0.97 1.59 -20.80
C TYR A 105 1.53 1.64 -19.40
N SER A 106 2.24 2.72 -19.06
CA SER A 106 2.69 2.98 -17.68
C SER A 106 1.82 4.04 -17.04
N TYR A 107 1.23 3.71 -15.92
CA TYR A 107 0.40 4.60 -15.11
C TYR A 107 1.15 4.95 -13.84
N THR A 108 1.25 6.23 -13.55
CA THR A 108 1.87 6.75 -12.34
C THR A 108 0.86 7.53 -11.52
N LEU A 109 0.75 7.19 -10.24
CA LEU A 109 0.01 7.95 -9.24
C LEU A 109 1.02 8.61 -8.30
N SER A 110 0.96 9.92 -8.18
CA SER A 110 1.77 10.71 -7.25
C SER A 110 0.89 11.44 -6.25
N VAL A 111 1.32 11.51 -5.00
CA VAL A 111 0.61 12.20 -3.93
C VAL A 111 1.58 12.96 -3.06
N ASP A 112 1.34 14.27 -2.94
CA ASP A 112 2.05 15.14 -2.02
C ASP A 112 1.24 15.31 -0.74
N PHE A 113 1.89 15.22 0.41
CA PHE A 113 1.21 15.44 1.68
C PHE A 113 2.20 15.90 2.77
N VAL A 114 1.62 16.49 3.81
CA VAL A 114 2.35 16.95 5.00
C VAL A 114 1.47 16.76 6.22
N VAL A 115 2.09 16.47 7.36
CA VAL A 115 1.43 16.40 8.66
C VAL A 115 1.87 17.60 9.48
N GLU A 116 0.91 18.40 9.90
CA GLU A 116 1.14 19.66 10.64
C GLU A 116 0.37 19.68 11.95
N THR A 117 0.91 20.40 12.91
CA THR A 117 0.18 20.78 14.13
C THR A 117 -0.88 21.85 13.83
N GLN A 118 -1.78 22.10 14.75
CA GLN A 118 -2.74 23.21 14.69
C GLN A 118 -2.04 24.58 14.46
N ASP A 119 -0.86 24.78 15.05
CA ASP A 119 -0.03 25.99 14.92
C ASP A 119 0.70 26.09 13.57
N GLY A 120 0.52 25.12 12.66
CA GLY A 120 1.17 25.09 11.34
C GLY A 120 2.60 24.56 11.34
N ARG A 121 3.11 24.02 12.45
CA ARG A 121 4.44 23.39 12.48
C ARG A 121 4.38 22.01 11.85
N THR A 122 5.32 21.69 10.99
CA THR A 122 5.42 20.36 10.36
C THR A 122 5.86 19.32 11.40
N ILE A 123 5.04 18.28 11.55
CA ILE A 123 5.36 17.08 12.35
C ILE A 123 6.08 16.06 11.49
N LYS A 124 5.56 15.84 10.26
CA LYS A 124 6.12 14.89 9.28
C LYS A 124 5.95 15.41 7.86
N GLY A 125 6.96 15.18 7.04
CA GLY A 125 6.99 15.62 5.64
C GLY A 125 7.60 17.03 5.50
N PRO A 126 7.35 17.75 4.38
CA PRO A 126 6.55 17.31 3.23
C PRO A 126 7.07 16.03 2.60
N ALA A 127 6.17 15.20 2.10
CA ALA A 127 6.50 13.93 1.46
C ALA A 127 5.79 13.80 0.11
N ASN A 128 6.50 13.26 -0.87
CA ASN A 128 5.95 12.85 -2.15
C ASN A 128 6.02 11.32 -2.24
N LEU A 129 4.87 10.67 -2.45
CA LEU A 129 4.82 9.25 -2.72
C LEU A 129 4.41 9.03 -4.17
N THR A 130 5.17 8.19 -4.87
CA THR A 130 4.91 7.84 -6.26
C THR A 130 4.78 6.34 -6.42
N LEU A 131 3.77 5.90 -7.15
CA LEU A 131 3.49 4.51 -7.47
C LEU A 131 3.30 4.37 -8.98
N THR A 132 4.11 3.51 -9.62
CA THR A 132 3.99 3.23 -11.05
C THR A 132 3.58 1.78 -11.29
N ARG A 133 2.67 1.56 -12.22
CA ARG A 133 2.21 0.25 -12.68
C ARG A 133 2.13 0.23 -14.20
N SER A 134 2.55 -0.89 -14.79
CA SER A 134 2.47 -1.08 -16.23
C SER A 134 1.37 -2.09 -16.59
N LEU A 135 0.64 -1.78 -17.64
CA LEU A 135 -0.41 -2.62 -18.21
C LEU A 135 -0.05 -2.94 -19.65
N LEU A 136 0.14 -4.23 -19.95
CA LEU A 136 0.36 -4.71 -21.32
C LEU A 136 -0.99 -4.86 -22.02
N GLN A 137 -1.14 -4.23 -23.16
CA GLN A 137 -2.30 -4.38 -24.07
C GLN A 137 -1.83 -4.99 -25.39
N ASN A 138 -2.40 -6.13 -25.74
CA ASN A 138 -2.18 -6.74 -27.05
C ASN A 138 -3.17 -6.15 -28.06
N ALA A 139 -2.72 -5.87 -29.28
CA ALA A 139 -3.55 -5.27 -30.33
C ALA A 139 -4.77 -6.14 -30.70
N ASN A 140 -4.68 -7.46 -30.46
CA ASN A 140 -5.76 -8.42 -30.73
C ASN A 140 -6.71 -8.62 -29.55
N GLN A 141 -6.47 -7.97 -28.38
CA GLN A 141 -7.40 -8.00 -27.28
C GLN A 141 -8.34 -6.79 -27.36
N VAL A 142 -9.64 -7.07 -27.31
CA VAL A 142 -10.64 -6.01 -27.14
C VAL A 142 -10.25 -5.18 -25.92
N TYR A 143 -10.05 -3.89 -26.12
CA TYR A 143 -9.78 -2.95 -25.02
C TYR A 143 -10.79 -3.18 -23.89
N THR A 144 -10.32 -3.63 -22.73
CA THR A 144 -11.19 -3.87 -21.59
C THR A 144 -11.04 -2.68 -20.63
N PRO A 145 -11.94 -1.67 -20.67
CA PRO A 145 -11.91 -0.51 -19.77
C PRO A 145 -11.83 -0.92 -18.30
N ASN A 146 -12.33 -2.12 -17.99
CA ASN A 146 -12.28 -2.71 -16.66
C ASN A 146 -10.87 -2.96 -16.14
N ALA A 147 -9.93 -3.39 -16.99
CA ALA A 147 -8.55 -3.68 -16.54
C ALA A 147 -7.85 -2.41 -16.03
N THR A 148 -7.94 -1.32 -16.78
CA THR A 148 -7.40 -0.01 -16.36
C THR A 148 -8.08 0.50 -15.09
N ARG A 149 -9.41 0.37 -15.00
CA ARG A 149 -10.16 0.81 -13.82
C ARG A 149 -9.75 0.01 -12.57
N LEU A 150 -9.69 -1.32 -12.67
CA LEU A 150 -9.27 -2.18 -11.57
C LEU A 150 -7.83 -1.90 -11.15
N MET A 151 -6.92 -1.69 -12.09
CA MET A 151 -5.54 -1.33 -11.80
C MET A 151 -5.46 0.02 -11.06
N LYS A 152 -6.19 1.05 -11.51
CA LYS A 152 -6.23 2.35 -10.82
C LYS A 152 -6.82 2.23 -9.40
N GLN A 153 -7.85 1.41 -9.21
CA GLN A 153 -8.40 1.13 -7.88
C GLN A 153 -7.36 0.45 -6.97
N GLU A 154 -6.61 -0.52 -7.50
CA GLU A 154 -5.56 -1.20 -6.74
C GLU A 154 -4.40 -0.26 -6.41
N MET A 155 -3.99 0.60 -7.36
CA MET A 155 -2.99 1.64 -7.11
C MET A 155 -3.44 2.60 -6.01
N THR A 156 -4.71 3.01 -6.01
CA THR A 156 -5.29 3.86 -4.94
C THR A 156 -5.22 3.16 -3.58
N ARG A 157 -5.59 1.88 -3.49
CA ARG A 157 -5.49 1.11 -2.24
C ARG A 157 -4.05 0.99 -1.75
N THR A 158 -3.14 0.71 -2.68
CA THR A 158 -1.71 0.62 -2.36
C THR A 158 -1.18 1.96 -1.87
N MET A 159 -1.54 3.07 -2.52
CA MET A 159 -1.13 4.42 -2.12
C MET A 159 -1.63 4.76 -0.71
N VAL A 160 -2.89 4.48 -0.39
CA VAL A 160 -3.44 4.64 0.97
C VAL A 160 -2.63 3.85 1.99
N THR A 161 -2.21 2.63 1.63
CA THR A 161 -1.34 1.81 2.49
C THR A 161 0.03 2.46 2.70
N LEU A 162 0.62 3.04 1.66
CA LEU A 162 1.91 3.72 1.74
C LEU A 162 1.82 4.97 2.62
N ILE A 163 0.77 5.79 2.44
CA ILE A 163 0.51 6.95 3.29
C ILE A 163 0.36 6.52 4.76
N TYR A 164 -0.46 5.49 5.02
CA TYR A 164 -0.61 4.95 6.37
C TYR A 164 0.72 4.51 6.98
N ASN A 165 1.51 3.72 6.25
CA ASN A 165 2.80 3.26 6.73
C ASN A 165 3.75 4.44 7.03
N TYR A 166 3.73 5.47 6.18
CA TYR A 166 4.50 6.69 6.42
C TYR A 166 4.06 7.40 7.72
N LEU A 167 2.75 7.49 7.96
CA LEU A 167 2.21 8.10 9.17
C LEU A 167 2.66 7.37 10.44
N VAL A 168 2.69 6.04 10.40
CA VAL A 168 3.06 5.20 11.55
C VAL A 168 4.57 5.14 11.76
N THR A 169 5.35 4.96 10.68
CA THR A 169 6.80 4.72 10.78
C THR A 169 7.65 5.96 10.54
N GLY A 170 7.12 6.94 9.82
CA GLY A 170 7.86 8.12 9.37
C GLY A 170 8.89 7.83 8.28
N LEU A 171 8.91 6.61 7.75
CA LEU A 171 9.78 6.20 6.67
C LEU A 171 9.02 6.22 5.34
N ALA A 172 9.47 7.03 4.40
CA ALA A 172 9.03 6.91 3.02
C ALA A 172 9.46 5.54 2.48
N PRO A 173 8.59 4.80 1.76
CA PRO A 173 9.02 3.60 1.08
C PRO A 173 10.14 3.96 0.08
N PRO A 174 11.13 3.07 -0.14
CA PRO A 174 12.15 3.30 -1.14
C PRO A 174 11.48 3.51 -2.52
N PRO A 175 12.01 4.42 -3.34
CA PRO A 175 11.50 4.63 -4.69
C PRO A 175 11.48 3.29 -5.45
N PRO A 176 10.48 3.06 -6.32
CA PRO A 176 10.43 1.86 -7.13
C PRO A 176 11.74 1.73 -7.90
N ARG A 177 12.42 0.60 -7.74
CA ARG A 177 13.64 0.31 -8.50
C ARG A 177 13.22 0.27 -9.98
N VAL A 178 13.61 1.29 -10.72
CA VAL A 178 13.61 1.23 -12.18
C VAL A 178 14.60 0.11 -12.51
N ARG A 179 14.09 -1.04 -12.97
CA ARG A 179 14.97 -2.02 -13.60
C ARG A 179 15.48 -1.35 -14.87
N GLU A 180 16.67 -0.78 -14.82
CA GLU A 180 17.45 -0.58 -16.01
C GLU A 180 17.58 -1.95 -16.69
N LYS A 181 16.84 -2.14 -17.78
CA LYS A 181 17.15 -3.23 -18.69
C LYS A 181 18.52 -2.89 -19.24
N GLY A 182 19.50 -3.67 -18.80
CA GLY A 182 20.85 -3.62 -19.34
C GLY A 182 20.83 -3.65 -20.87
N ALA A 183 21.74 -2.89 -21.38
CA ALA A 183 22.09 -2.81 -22.76
C ALA A 183 22.40 -4.17 -23.37
#